data_844ab7fcf00b10faf2a4ace516fc7bf2
#
_entry.id   844ab7fcf00b10faf2a4ace516fc7bf2
#
_cell.length_a   1.000
_cell.length_b   1.000
_cell.length_c   1.000
_cell.angle_alpha   90.00
_cell.angle_beta   90.00
_cell.angle_gamma   90.00
#
_symmetry.space_group_name_H-M   'P 1'
#
loop_
_entity.id
_entity.type
_entity.pdbx_description
1 polymer ?
#
loop_
_entity_poly.entity_id
_entity_poly.type
_entity_poly.pdbx_seq_one_letter_code
_entity_poly.pdbx_strand_id
1 'polypeptide(L)'
;MAGAPYATPVGTPASRWSLCDTVAKPESAAPQVESSILIRSLATDLSVGPMKADEGMLVSFKGANWLVTEGGRHTIDLADRAVTSAVGIPVTAKATPISEGLFNALPNIGPWQLPQIPAAGAPNTVGLPAELVIGSVFQTATESEPQHYVVLPDGVARVNNTTAAALRATNSYGLLQPPSVEASRVASIPEQVYVSPLPDKALNILLRQDAPVLCWSWQREPGDQSPKVTVIAGRRLPIPSSAIGTGIDQIGGDATVYIDGGQFVRLQSPDPRVGESLYYIDPQGVRYGVANDDAAKSLGLSGAVNAPWPVVGLLVEGPVLSKESALLEHDTLPADPNPRKVEDGKGS
;
A
#
# COMPACT_ATOMS: atom_id res chain seq x y z
N MET A 1 -38.07 8.51 19.55
CA MET A 1 -37.25 9.14 18.49
C MET A 1 -35.82 9.14 18.97
N ALA A 2 -35.03 8.18 18.48
CA ALA A 2 -33.61 8.22 18.71
C ALA A 2 -32.97 9.13 17.65
N GLY A 3 -32.78 10.42 18.03
CA GLY A 3 -31.97 11.34 17.23
C GLY A 3 -30.52 10.88 17.20
N ALA A 4 -29.81 11.10 16.10
CA ALA A 4 -28.36 10.90 16.07
C ALA A 4 -27.71 11.70 17.20
N PRO A 5 -26.99 11.06 18.13
CA PRO A 5 -26.64 11.69 19.41
C PRO A 5 -25.59 12.79 19.33
N TYR A 6 -25.04 13.10 18.16
CA TYR A 6 -23.97 14.11 18.01
C TYR A 6 -24.14 14.90 16.72
N ALA A 7 -24.41 16.19 16.85
CA ALA A 7 -24.34 17.14 15.74
C ALA A 7 -22.90 17.17 15.19
N THR A 8 -22.75 16.96 13.88
CA THR A 8 -21.46 17.18 13.21
C THR A 8 -21.09 18.68 13.31
N PRO A 9 -19.80 19.02 13.52
CA PRO A 9 -19.36 20.41 13.56
C PRO A 9 -19.73 21.16 12.27
N VAL A 10 -20.11 22.43 12.41
CA VAL A 10 -20.35 23.32 11.27
C VAL A 10 -19.01 23.56 10.53
N GLY A 11 -18.87 23.00 9.35
CA GLY A 11 -17.69 23.04 8.50
C GLY A 11 -17.40 21.65 7.97
N THR A 12 -17.03 21.53 6.68
CA THR A 12 -16.65 20.21 6.14
C THR A 12 -15.31 19.81 6.77
N PRO A 13 -15.27 18.88 7.73
CA PRO A 13 -14.02 18.49 8.36
C PRO A 13 -13.13 17.76 7.35
N ALA A 14 -11.82 17.82 7.57
CA ALA A 14 -10.89 16.97 6.85
C ALA A 14 -11.24 15.49 7.07
N SER A 15 -11.21 14.72 6.00
CA SER A 15 -11.47 13.29 6.06
C SER A 15 -10.16 12.51 6.18
N ARG A 16 -10.02 11.69 7.22
CA ARG A 16 -8.78 10.96 7.54
C ARG A 16 -9.07 9.52 7.91
N TRP A 17 -8.55 8.60 7.10
CA TRP A 17 -8.78 7.18 7.21
C TRP A 17 -7.46 6.44 7.10
N SER A 18 -7.22 5.47 7.97
CA SER A 18 -6.06 4.61 7.82
C SER A 18 -6.42 3.17 8.18
N LEU A 19 -5.81 2.25 7.47
CA LEU A 19 -5.86 0.83 7.75
C LEU A 19 -4.44 0.38 8.06
N CYS A 20 -4.24 -0.17 9.25
CA CYS A 20 -2.94 -0.54 9.79
C CYS A 20 -2.92 -2.01 10.16
N ASP A 21 -1.81 -2.67 9.88
CA ASP A 21 -1.47 -3.98 10.43
C ASP A 21 -0.31 -3.86 11.39
N THR A 22 -0.48 -4.43 12.57
CA THR A 22 0.59 -4.62 13.55
C THR A 22 0.95 -6.11 13.61
N VAL A 23 2.21 -6.45 13.42
CA VAL A 23 2.67 -7.83 13.54
C VAL A 23 3.17 -8.08 14.95
N ALA A 24 2.41 -8.90 15.70
CA ALA A 24 2.85 -9.38 16.99
C ALA A 24 3.85 -10.53 16.82
N LYS A 25 4.97 -10.47 17.57
CA LYS A 25 6.03 -11.49 17.56
C LYS A 25 6.51 -11.82 16.12
N PRO A 26 7.07 -10.85 15.39
CA PRO A 26 7.44 -11.00 13.97
C PRO A 26 8.49 -12.10 13.73
N GLU A 27 9.25 -12.49 14.75
CA GLU A 27 10.26 -13.55 14.67
C GLU A 27 9.69 -14.96 14.90
N SER A 28 8.41 -15.08 15.26
CA SER A 28 7.78 -16.39 15.48
C SER A 28 7.61 -17.15 14.15
N ALA A 29 7.48 -18.48 14.25
CA ALA A 29 7.19 -19.32 13.08
C ALA A 29 5.83 -19.00 12.43
N ALA A 30 4.89 -18.41 13.20
CA ALA A 30 3.59 -17.97 12.75
C ALA A 30 3.28 -16.57 13.33
N PRO A 31 3.80 -15.50 12.72
CA PRO A 31 3.50 -14.14 13.16
C PRO A 31 2.00 -13.85 13.05
N GLN A 32 1.44 -13.24 14.09
CA GLN A 32 0.04 -12.84 14.10
C GLN A 32 -0.09 -11.40 13.62
N VAL A 33 -1.11 -11.15 12.83
CA VAL A 33 -1.45 -9.83 12.30
C VAL A 33 -2.68 -9.33 13.04
N GLU A 34 -2.54 -8.17 13.66
CA GLU A 34 -3.63 -7.42 14.29
C GLU A 34 -3.95 -6.21 13.42
N SER A 35 -5.19 -6.12 12.94
CA SER A 35 -5.62 -5.00 12.10
C SER A 35 -6.22 -3.87 12.93
N SER A 36 -5.97 -2.63 12.53
CA SER A 36 -6.52 -1.43 13.14
C SER A 36 -7.06 -0.46 12.09
N ILE A 37 -8.28 0.01 12.29
CA ILE A 37 -8.92 1.02 11.46
C ILE A 37 -8.89 2.34 12.22
N LEU A 38 -8.28 3.36 11.64
CA LEU A 38 -8.14 4.68 12.25
C LEU A 38 -8.98 5.69 11.46
N ILE A 39 -10.05 6.21 12.09
CA ILE A 39 -10.93 7.25 11.53
C ILE A 39 -10.69 8.51 12.34
N ARG A 40 -9.47 9.06 12.20
CA ARG A 40 -8.98 10.16 13.01
C ARG A 40 -7.68 10.75 12.47
N SER A 41 -7.26 11.87 13.05
CA SER A 41 -5.93 12.44 12.80
C SER A 41 -4.84 11.53 13.34
N LEU A 42 -3.76 11.39 12.56
CA LEU A 42 -2.62 10.57 12.94
C LEU A 42 -1.69 11.34 13.89
N ALA A 43 -1.15 10.64 14.86
CA ALA A 43 -0.08 11.11 15.74
C ALA A 43 1.24 10.45 15.29
N THR A 44 1.94 11.09 14.36
CA THR A 44 3.24 10.64 13.85
C THR A 44 4.39 11.31 14.63
N ASP A 45 5.49 10.59 14.76
CA ASP A 45 6.72 11.07 15.37
C ASP A 45 7.94 10.33 14.77
N LEU A 46 9.11 10.41 15.40
CA LEU A 46 10.32 9.73 14.93
C LEU A 46 10.22 8.19 14.94
N SER A 47 9.23 7.62 15.64
CA SER A 47 9.04 6.16 15.73
C SER A 47 7.98 5.62 14.76
N VAL A 48 7.16 6.47 14.17
CA VAL A 48 6.13 6.12 13.19
C VAL A 48 5.83 7.30 12.28
N GLY A 49 5.86 7.09 10.98
CA GLY A 49 5.62 8.15 10.00
C GLY A 49 5.56 7.64 8.57
N PRO A 50 5.43 8.54 7.60
CA PRO A 50 5.45 8.20 6.19
C PRO A 50 6.71 7.42 5.82
N MET A 51 6.53 6.33 5.05
CA MET A 51 7.64 5.59 4.46
C MET A 51 8.40 6.49 3.50
N LYS A 52 9.72 6.43 3.53
CA LYS A 52 10.56 7.25 2.65
C LYS A 52 10.72 6.60 1.29
N ALA A 53 11.09 7.39 0.28
CA ALA A 53 11.29 6.93 -1.09
C ALA A 53 12.38 5.84 -1.23
N ASP A 54 13.33 5.81 -0.30
CA ASP A 54 14.41 4.83 -0.23
C ASP A 54 14.13 3.68 0.76
N GLU A 55 12.90 3.55 1.26
CA GLU A 55 12.50 2.49 2.17
C GLU A 55 11.56 1.48 1.50
N GLY A 56 11.64 0.23 1.95
CA GLY A 56 10.73 -0.84 1.54
C GLY A 56 10.52 -1.87 2.64
N MET A 57 9.41 -2.60 2.58
CA MET A 57 9.06 -3.64 3.54
C MET A 57 8.58 -4.90 2.84
N LEU A 58 9.19 -6.05 3.18
CA LEU A 58 8.77 -7.35 2.64
C LEU A 58 7.55 -7.88 3.39
N VAL A 59 6.52 -8.21 2.61
CA VAL A 59 5.28 -8.80 3.13
C VAL A 59 4.89 -10.04 2.33
N SER A 60 4.10 -10.91 2.94
CA SER A 60 3.53 -12.09 2.29
C SER A 60 2.01 -12.05 2.32
N PHE A 61 1.41 -12.43 1.19
CA PHE A 61 -0.04 -12.56 1.08
C PHE A 61 -0.39 -13.72 0.16
N LYS A 62 -1.25 -14.64 0.65
CA LYS A 62 -1.70 -15.86 -0.07
C LYS A 62 -0.54 -16.64 -0.72
N GLY A 63 0.59 -16.79 0.01
CA GLY A 63 1.74 -17.55 -0.43
C GLY A 63 2.69 -16.83 -1.40
N ALA A 64 2.37 -15.62 -1.84
CA ALA A 64 3.24 -14.78 -2.67
C ALA A 64 3.98 -13.73 -1.83
N ASN A 65 5.18 -13.34 -2.30
CA ASN A 65 5.99 -12.29 -1.69
C ASN A 65 5.77 -10.96 -2.41
N TRP A 66 5.72 -9.91 -1.61
CA TRP A 66 5.50 -8.56 -2.09
C TRP A 66 6.45 -7.61 -1.40
N LEU A 67 6.84 -6.57 -2.10
CA LEU A 67 7.58 -5.45 -1.53
C LEU A 67 6.67 -4.23 -1.50
N VAL A 68 6.45 -3.69 -0.31
CA VAL A 68 5.71 -2.44 -0.12
C VAL A 68 6.69 -1.29 -0.07
N THR A 69 6.43 -0.25 -0.85
CA THR A 69 7.16 1.02 -0.88
C THR A 69 6.20 2.18 -0.60
N GLU A 70 6.68 3.42 -0.59
CA GLU A 70 5.81 4.60 -0.41
C GLU A 70 4.68 4.69 -1.46
N GLY A 71 4.90 4.17 -2.68
CA GLY A 71 3.92 4.21 -3.76
C GLY A 71 2.88 3.09 -3.74
N GLY A 72 3.14 2.01 -3.01
CA GLY A 72 2.26 0.84 -2.96
C GLY A 72 3.03 -0.49 -2.93
N ARG A 73 2.41 -1.55 -3.46
CA ARG A 73 2.97 -2.90 -3.44
C ARG A 73 3.45 -3.37 -4.82
N HIS A 74 4.55 -4.11 -4.82
CA HIS A 74 5.17 -4.71 -6.00
C HIS A 74 5.29 -6.21 -5.78
N THR A 75 4.94 -7.02 -6.77
CA THR A 75 5.31 -8.45 -6.73
C THR A 75 6.82 -8.59 -6.85
N ILE A 76 7.42 -9.49 -6.06
CA ILE A 76 8.85 -9.77 -6.11
C ILE A 76 9.10 -11.27 -5.95
N ASP A 77 9.98 -11.79 -6.80
CA ASP A 77 10.49 -13.16 -6.67
C ASP A 77 11.76 -13.14 -5.80
N LEU A 78 11.68 -13.70 -4.60
CA LEU A 78 12.85 -13.78 -3.72
C LEU A 78 13.91 -14.78 -4.21
N ALA A 79 13.57 -15.64 -5.16
CA ALA A 79 14.55 -16.53 -5.81
C ALA A 79 15.37 -15.80 -6.88
N ASP A 80 14.86 -14.71 -7.45
CA ASP A 80 15.63 -13.86 -8.37
C ASP A 80 16.67 -13.05 -7.58
N ARG A 81 17.85 -13.65 -7.42
CA ARG A 81 18.97 -13.06 -6.66
C ARG A 81 19.56 -11.82 -7.35
N ALA A 82 19.44 -11.73 -8.66
CA ALA A 82 19.92 -10.59 -9.41
C ALA A 82 19.12 -9.33 -9.05
N VAL A 83 17.80 -9.42 -9.07
CA VAL A 83 16.90 -8.31 -8.70
C VAL A 83 16.97 -8.04 -7.21
N THR A 84 16.81 -9.06 -6.35
CA THR A 84 16.73 -8.86 -4.90
C THR A 84 18.00 -8.23 -4.33
N SER A 85 19.18 -8.65 -4.80
CA SER A 85 20.46 -8.07 -4.39
C SER A 85 20.59 -6.61 -4.85
N ALA A 86 20.23 -6.32 -6.10
CA ALA A 86 20.35 -4.98 -6.67
C ALA A 86 19.45 -3.95 -5.95
N VAL A 87 18.26 -4.37 -5.53
CA VAL A 87 17.32 -3.51 -4.81
C VAL A 87 17.55 -3.49 -3.29
N GLY A 88 18.57 -4.16 -2.78
CA GLY A 88 18.95 -4.09 -1.38
C GLY A 88 18.24 -5.07 -0.45
N ILE A 89 17.56 -6.11 -0.97
CA ILE A 89 16.91 -7.12 -0.13
C ILE A 89 17.94 -8.12 0.39
N PRO A 90 18.17 -8.20 1.72
CA PRO A 90 19.10 -9.16 2.29
C PRO A 90 18.69 -10.61 2.00
N VAL A 91 19.68 -11.50 1.86
CA VAL A 91 19.43 -12.96 1.65
C VAL A 91 18.60 -13.57 2.78
N THR A 92 18.78 -13.03 3.98
CA THR A 92 18.09 -13.49 5.21
C THR A 92 16.74 -12.84 5.44
N ALA A 93 16.34 -11.86 4.60
CA ALA A 93 15.08 -11.17 4.76
C ALA A 93 13.90 -12.14 4.59
N LYS A 94 12.96 -12.08 5.53
CA LYS A 94 11.74 -12.88 5.51
C LYS A 94 10.54 -11.97 5.30
N ALA A 95 9.67 -12.38 4.40
CA ALA A 95 8.38 -11.73 4.23
C ALA A 95 7.45 -12.07 5.41
N THR A 96 6.77 -11.09 5.95
CA THR A 96 5.81 -11.25 7.04
C THR A 96 4.38 -11.10 6.53
N PRO A 97 3.40 -11.83 7.09
CA PRO A 97 2.02 -11.74 6.62
C PRO A 97 1.44 -10.33 6.78
N ILE A 98 0.49 -9.99 5.92
CA ILE A 98 -0.39 -8.83 6.06
C ILE A 98 -1.85 -9.27 5.91
N SER A 99 -2.78 -8.45 6.45
CA SER A 99 -4.21 -8.68 6.31
C SER A 99 -4.69 -8.51 4.88
N GLU A 100 -5.80 -9.15 4.55
CA GLU A 100 -6.47 -8.98 3.24
C GLU A 100 -6.94 -7.54 3.04
N GLY A 101 -7.40 -6.89 4.10
CA GLY A 101 -7.83 -5.49 4.07
C GLY A 101 -6.69 -4.56 3.66
N LEU A 102 -5.55 -4.63 4.35
CA LEU A 102 -4.39 -3.80 4.04
C LEU A 102 -3.82 -4.13 2.66
N PHE A 103 -3.74 -5.42 2.29
CA PHE A 103 -3.28 -5.83 0.98
C PHE A 103 -4.11 -5.20 -0.15
N ASN A 104 -5.44 -5.21 -0.02
CA ASN A 104 -6.35 -4.66 -1.02
C ASN A 104 -6.36 -3.13 -1.06
N ALA A 105 -6.09 -2.46 0.07
CA ALA A 105 -6.00 -1.01 0.13
C ALA A 105 -4.71 -0.46 -0.52
N LEU A 106 -3.60 -1.21 -0.44
CA LEU A 106 -2.32 -0.82 -1.05
C LEU A 106 -2.41 -0.85 -2.59
N PRO A 107 -2.07 0.23 -3.31
CA PRO A 107 -2.02 0.23 -4.77
C PRO A 107 -1.09 -0.85 -5.32
N ASN A 108 -1.52 -1.55 -6.36
CA ASN A 108 -0.66 -2.49 -7.08
C ASN A 108 0.08 -1.74 -8.20
N ILE A 109 1.40 -1.59 -8.05
CA ILE A 109 2.24 -0.84 -9.00
C ILE A 109 2.81 -1.76 -10.09
N GLY A 110 2.80 -3.07 -9.86
CA GLY A 110 3.31 -4.05 -10.81
C GLY A 110 4.55 -4.80 -10.30
N PRO A 111 5.07 -5.73 -11.11
CA PRO A 111 6.19 -6.57 -10.71
C PRO A 111 7.53 -5.84 -10.78
N TRP A 112 8.41 -6.14 -9.82
CA TRP A 112 9.83 -5.83 -9.92
C TRP A 112 10.55 -7.00 -10.57
N GLN A 113 10.58 -6.96 -11.89
CA GLN A 113 11.21 -7.95 -12.75
C GLN A 113 11.88 -7.23 -13.93
N LEU A 114 13.07 -7.65 -14.28
CA LEU A 114 13.76 -7.10 -15.45
C LEU A 114 13.05 -7.55 -16.74
N PRO A 115 12.76 -6.62 -17.68
CA PRO A 115 12.33 -7.00 -19.00
C PRO A 115 13.41 -7.82 -19.73
N GLN A 116 12.99 -8.81 -20.49
CA GLN A 116 13.90 -9.59 -21.30
C GLN A 116 14.49 -8.75 -22.44
N ILE A 117 15.79 -8.90 -22.68
CA ILE A 117 16.47 -8.25 -23.80
C ILE A 117 16.51 -9.24 -24.97
N PRO A 118 15.89 -8.93 -26.11
CA PRO A 118 15.94 -9.78 -27.29
C PRO A 118 17.38 -9.98 -27.78
N ALA A 119 17.71 -11.19 -28.24
CA ALA A 119 19.04 -11.58 -28.73
C ALA A 119 20.19 -11.33 -27.73
N ALA A 120 19.92 -11.34 -26.43
CA ALA A 120 20.97 -11.20 -25.40
C ALA A 120 22.12 -12.22 -25.60
N GLY A 121 23.35 -11.73 -25.54
CA GLY A 121 24.54 -12.51 -25.79
C GLY A 121 25.01 -12.55 -27.27
N ALA A 122 24.19 -12.09 -28.22
CA ALA A 122 24.63 -11.94 -29.61
C ALA A 122 25.59 -10.75 -29.78
N PRO A 123 26.50 -10.80 -30.77
CA PRO A 123 27.40 -9.68 -31.07
C PRO A 123 26.62 -8.39 -31.32
N ASN A 124 27.13 -7.26 -30.81
CA ASN A 124 26.54 -5.96 -31.10
C ASN A 124 26.82 -5.54 -32.57
N THR A 125 25.89 -4.82 -33.15
CA THR A 125 25.98 -4.23 -34.49
C THR A 125 26.05 -2.70 -34.50
N VAL A 126 26.15 -2.09 -33.29
CA VAL A 126 26.02 -0.65 -33.09
C VAL A 126 27.39 0.07 -32.98
N GLY A 127 28.48 -0.60 -33.32
CA GLY A 127 29.83 0.00 -33.36
C GLY A 127 30.52 0.11 -32.01
N LEU A 128 30.03 -0.60 -30.99
CA LEU A 128 30.72 -0.74 -29.70
C LEU A 128 31.84 -1.80 -29.78
N PRO A 129 32.81 -1.80 -28.83
CA PRO A 129 33.81 -2.88 -28.73
C PRO A 129 33.18 -4.28 -28.79
N ALA A 130 33.87 -5.25 -29.43
CA ALA A 130 33.33 -6.59 -29.69
C ALA A 130 33.02 -7.39 -28.41
N GLU A 131 33.67 -7.08 -27.30
CA GLU A 131 33.39 -7.66 -25.97
C GLU A 131 32.05 -7.20 -25.37
N LEU A 132 31.47 -6.10 -25.85
CA LEU A 132 30.16 -5.62 -25.44
C LEU A 132 29.10 -6.26 -26.35
N VAL A 133 28.58 -7.40 -25.93
CA VAL A 133 27.47 -8.07 -26.62
C VAL A 133 26.12 -7.45 -26.24
N ILE A 134 25.05 -7.80 -26.95
CA ILE A 134 23.67 -7.39 -26.60
C ILE A 134 23.36 -7.88 -25.17
N GLY A 135 22.83 -6.99 -24.34
CA GLY A 135 22.59 -7.21 -22.90
C GLY A 135 23.75 -6.81 -21.99
N SER A 136 24.96 -6.55 -22.56
CA SER A 136 26.08 -6.08 -21.74
C SER A 136 25.82 -4.69 -21.18
N VAL A 137 26.24 -4.48 -19.93
CA VAL A 137 26.22 -3.17 -19.27
C VAL A 137 27.60 -2.54 -19.36
N PHE A 138 27.64 -1.29 -19.76
CA PHE A 138 28.85 -0.45 -19.77
C PHE A 138 28.55 0.92 -19.14
N GLN A 139 29.57 1.75 -18.96
CA GLN A 139 29.44 3.06 -18.37
C GLN A 139 30.18 4.13 -19.18
N THR A 140 29.76 5.38 -19.04
CA THR A 140 30.54 6.55 -19.47
C THR A 140 31.01 7.29 -18.24
N ALA A 141 32.25 7.77 -18.28
CA ALA A 141 32.77 8.67 -17.27
C ALA A 141 32.08 10.02 -17.41
N THR A 142 31.56 10.55 -16.28
CA THR A 142 31.03 11.92 -16.18
C THR A 142 31.79 12.62 -15.03
N GLU A 143 31.62 13.94 -14.92
CA GLU A 143 32.30 14.72 -13.88
C GLU A 143 31.87 14.38 -12.44
N SER A 144 30.65 13.81 -12.27
CA SER A 144 30.08 13.52 -10.95
C SER A 144 29.94 12.02 -10.68
N GLU A 145 29.14 11.31 -11.49
CA GLU A 145 28.87 9.88 -11.32
C GLU A 145 28.87 9.17 -12.68
N PRO A 146 29.34 7.91 -12.75
CA PRO A 146 29.30 7.14 -14.00
C PRO A 146 27.85 6.91 -14.43
N GLN A 147 27.58 7.18 -15.71
CA GLN A 147 26.29 6.87 -16.32
C GLN A 147 26.30 5.50 -16.92
N HIS A 148 25.36 4.64 -16.52
CA HIS A 148 25.24 3.27 -17.00
C HIS A 148 24.35 3.18 -18.23
N TYR A 149 24.74 2.26 -19.14
CA TYR A 149 24.01 1.93 -20.36
C TYR A 149 23.95 0.41 -20.53
N VAL A 150 22.90 -0.06 -21.18
CA VAL A 150 22.78 -1.46 -21.64
C VAL A 150 22.77 -1.49 -23.17
N VAL A 151 23.45 -2.47 -23.74
CA VAL A 151 23.46 -2.71 -25.20
C VAL A 151 22.18 -3.42 -25.60
N LEU A 152 21.47 -2.84 -26.56
CA LEU A 152 20.25 -3.40 -27.17
C LEU A 152 20.51 -3.76 -28.63
N PRO A 153 19.64 -4.56 -29.31
CA PRO A 153 19.86 -4.96 -30.71
C PRO A 153 20.14 -3.79 -31.66
N ASP A 154 19.42 -2.67 -31.50
CA ASP A 154 19.45 -1.55 -32.44
C ASP A 154 20.00 -0.25 -31.82
N GLY A 155 20.67 -0.35 -30.65
CA GLY A 155 21.20 0.84 -29.99
C GLY A 155 21.64 0.60 -28.55
N VAL A 156 21.59 1.63 -27.75
CA VAL A 156 21.90 1.58 -26.31
C VAL A 156 20.81 2.27 -25.53
N ALA A 157 20.53 1.78 -24.32
CA ALA A 157 19.60 2.42 -23.41
C ALA A 157 20.29 2.85 -22.13
N ARG A 158 20.02 4.05 -21.68
CA ARG A 158 20.42 4.52 -20.37
C ARG A 158 19.65 3.77 -19.27
N VAL A 159 20.36 3.31 -18.23
CA VAL A 159 19.75 2.61 -17.10
C VAL A 159 20.25 3.17 -15.77
N ASN A 160 19.43 3.04 -14.73
CA ASN A 160 19.81 3.44 -13.38
C ASN A 160 20.73 2.41 -12.72
N ASN A 161 21.30 2.76 -11.58
CA ASN A 161 22.30 1.95 -10.88
C ASN A 161 21.78 0.57 -10.48
N THR A 162 20.55 0.45 -9.99
CA THR A 162 19.98 -0.83 -9.57
C THR A 162 19.68 -1.72 -10.79
N THR A 163 19.19 -1.16 -11.87
CA THR A 163 18.98 -1.90 -13.14
C THR A 163 20.30 -2.39 -13.70
N ALA A 164 21.33 -1.55 -13.73
CA ALA A 164 22.67 -1.93 -14.17
C ALA A 164 23.24 -3.08 -13.32
N ALA A 165 23.10 -2.99 -12.00
CA ALA A 165 23.52 -4.02 -11.07
C ALA A 165 22.76 -5.34 -11.28
N ALA A 166 21.43 -5.28 -11.44
CA ALA A 166 20.60 -6.45 -11.66
C ALA A 166 20.88 -7.13 -13.00
N LEU A 167 21.03 -6.38 -14.10
CA LEU A 167 21.39 -6.91 -15.41
C LEU A 167 22.74 -7.63 -15.36
N ARG A 168 23.75 -7.05 -14.73
CA ARG A 168 25.06 -7.66 -14.56
C ARG A 168 25.05 -8.90 -13.68
N ALA A 169 24.22 -8.89 -12.63
CA ALA A 169 24.06 -10.05 -11.76
C ALA A 169 23.32 -11.20 -12.47
N THR A 170 22.45 -10.89 -13.42
CA THR A 170 21.80 -11.88 -14.28
C THR A 170 22.81 -12.48 -15.26
N ASN A 171 23.55 -11.66 -15.98
CA ASN A 171 24.64 -12.09 -16.85
C ASN A 171 25.62 -10.94 -17.10
N SER A 172 26.86 -11.12 -16.68
CA SER A 172 27.93 -10.15 -16.92
C SER A 172 28.64 -10.34 -18.26
N TYR A 173 28.33 -11.42 -19.00
CA TYR A 173 29.01 -11.79 -20.25
C TYR A 173 30.54 -11.89 -20.13
N GLY A 174 31.02 -12.30 -18.93
CA GLY A 174 32.46 -12.41 -18.63
C GLY A 174 33.16 -11.10 -18.27
N LEU A 175 32.41 -9.97 -18.23
CA LEU A 175 32.97 -8.67 -17.87
C LEU A 175 33.02 -8.54 -16.35
N LEU A 176 34.21 -8.42 -15.77
CA LEU A 176 34.40 -8.26 -14.30
C LEU A 176 33.81 -6.94 -13.78
N GLN A 177 33.93 -5.88 -14.56
CA GLN A 177 33.36 -4.55 -14.27
C GLN A 177 32.70 -3.98 -15.53
N PRO A 178 31.79 -3.00 -15.39
CA PRO A 178 31.28 -2.28 -16.55
C PRO A 178 32.43 -1.57 -17.27
N PRO A 179 32.75 -1.92 -18.54
CA PRO A 179 33.77 -1.21 -19.29
C PRO A 179 33.39 0.26 -19.47
N SER A 180 34.40 1.13 -19.49
CA SER A 180 34.18 2.56 -19.74
C SER A 180 34.26 2.82 -21.25
N VAL A 181 33.22 3.45 -21.79
CA VAL A 181 33.12 3.87 -23.20
C VAL A 181 33.11 5.39 -23.25
N GLU A 182 33.81 5.98 -24.21
CA GLU A 182 33.82 7.43 -24.38
C GLU A 182 32.43 7.98 -24.72
N ALA A 183 32.04 9.09 -24.08
CA ALA A 183 30.73 9.71 -24.29
C ALA A 183 30.46 10.10 -25.75
N SER A 184 31.51 10.54 -26.47
CA SER A 184 31.43 10.85 -27.91
C SER A 184 31.01 9.65 -28.76
N ARG A 185 31.50 8.45 -28.42
CA ARG A 185 31.12 7.22 -29.11
C ARG A 185 29.65 6.86 -28.80
N VAL A 186 29.25 6.93 -27.52
CA VAL A 186 27.86 6.66 -27.13
C VAL A 186 26.90 7.63 -27.81
N ALA A 187 27.24 8.91 -27.90
CA ALA A 187 26.41 9.93 -28.57
C ALA A 187 26.21 9.66 -30.08
N SER A 188 27.05 8.84 -30.73
CA SER A 188 26.87 8.45 -32.14
C SER A 188 25.97 7.22 -32.34
N ILE A 189 25.57 6.54 -31.25
CA ILE A 189 24.74 5.32 -31.29
C ILE A 189 23.27 5.72 -31.06
N PRO A 190 22.32 5.09 -31.76
CA PRO A 190 20.90 5.33 -31.52
C PRO A 190 20.53 5.05 -30.04
N GLU A 191 19.92 6.02 -29.38
CA GLU A 191 19.37 5.84 -28.05
C GLU A 191 18.03 5.12 -28.13
N GLN A 192 17.89 4.06 -27.32
CA GLN A 192 16.71 3.22 -27.19
C GLN A 192 16.15 3.35 -25.77
N VAL A 193 14.95 2.83 -25.55
CA VAL A 193 14.30 2.83 -24.24
C VAL A 193 14.31 1.42 -23.65
N TYR A 194 14.85 1.28 -22.44
CA TYR A 194 14.73 0.08 -21.62
C TYR A 194 13.99 0.44 -20.34
N VAL A 195 12.69 0.12 -20.29
CA VAL A 195 11.83 0.48 -19.14
C VAL A 195 12.03 -0.55 -18.04
N SER A 196 12.81 -0.18 -17.03
CA SER A 196 12.97 -0.99 -15.82
C SER A 196 12.05 -0.48 -14.71
N PRO A 197 11.36 -1.35 -13.97
CA PRO A 197 10.55 -0.96 -12.82
C PRO A 197 11.38 -0.77 -11.54
N LEU A 198 12.69 -1.03 -11.57
CA LEU A 198 13.54 -0.97 -10.40
C LEU A 198 13.85 0.48 -9.99
N PRO A 199 13.98 0.77 -8.68
CA PRO A 199 14.26 2.11 -8.18
C PRO A 199 15.68 2.56 -8.57
N ASP A 200 15.95 3.86 -8.54
CA ASP A 200 17.26 4.41 -8.90
C ASP A 200 18.38 3.97 -7.95
N LYS A 201 18.04 3.73 -6.69
CA LYS A 201 18.96 3.30 -5.63
C LYS A 201 18.41 2.08 -4.89
N ALA A 202 19.32 1.29 -4.32
CA ALA A 202 18.94 0.21 -3.42
C ALA A 202 18.16 0.76 -2.22
N LEU A 203 17.14 0.01 -1.80
CA LEU A 203 16.27 0.38 -0.68
C LEU A 203 16.89 -0.02 0.67
N ASN A 204 16.55 0.74 1.67
CA ASN A 204 16.65 0.35 3.06
C ASN A 204 15.43 -0.52 3.42
N ILE A 205 15.63 -1.82 3.60
CA ILE A 205 14.54 -2.75 3.90
C ILE A 205 14.21 -2.67 5.39
N LEU A 206 13.01 -2.16 5.68
CA LEU A 206 12.47 -2.10 7.04
C LEU A 206 12.11 -3.51 7.50
N LEU A 207 12.77 -3.97 8.55
CA LEU A 207 12.46 -5.27 9.16
C LEU A 207 11.27 -5.14 10.10
N ARG A 208 10.35 -6.09 10.07
CA ARG A 208 9.13 -6.06 10.92
C ARG A 208 9.42 -6.07 12.42
N GLN A 209 10.56 -6.57 12.85
CA GLN A 209 11.02 -6.48 14.25
C GLN A 209 11.30 -5.05 14.68
N ASP A 210 11.74 -4.18 13.76
CA ASP A 210 12.06 -2.79 14.01
C ASP A 210 10.90 -1.85 13.67
N ALA A 211 10.06 -2.26 12.72
CA ALA A 211 8.87 -1.56 12.26
C ALA A 211 7.67 -2.51 12.16
N PRO A 212 7.09 -2.97 13.29
CA PRO A 212 5.99 -3.93 13.30
C PRO A 212 4.69 -3.39 12.71
N VAL A 213 4.55 -2.07 12.56
CA VAL A 213 3.35 -1.43 12.02
C VAL A 213 3.55 -1.03 10.57
N LEU A 214 2.56 -1.34 9.75
CA LEU A 214 2.44 -0.89 8.38
C LEU A 214 1.01 -0.40 8.17
N CYS A 215 0.86 0.83 7.65
CA CYS A 215 -0.45 1.41 7.37
C CYS A 215 -0.54 1.92 5.94
N TRP A 216 -1.72 1.81 5.38
CA TRP A 216 -2.22 2.62 4.29
C TRP A 216 -3.04 3.76 4.88
N SER A 217 -2.72 5.01 4.53
CA SER A 217 -3.41 6.21 5.01
C SER A 217 -3.96 7.00 3.85
N TRP A 218 -5.20 7.41 3.97
CA TRP A 218 -5.94 8.20 3.00
C TRP A 218 -6.43 9.48 3.67
N GLN A 219 -6.13 10.63 3.07
CA GLN A 219 -6.50 11.93 3.61
C GLN A 219 -7.06 12.80 2.50
N ARG A 220 -8.09 13.56 2.82
CA ARG A 220 -8.66 14.57 1.93
C ARG A 220 -9.04 15.81 2.72
N GLU A 221 -8.38 16.93 2.43
CA GLU A 221 -8.70 18.21 3.00
C GLU A 221 -9.89 18.86 2.25
N PRO A 222 -10.63 19.78 2.87
CA PRO A 222 -11.66 20.54 2.18
C PRO A 222 -11.08 21.27 0.97
N GLY A 223 -11.69 21.05 -0.20
CA GLY A 223 -11.23 21.67 -1.46
C GLY A 223 -10.25 20.83 -2.28
N ASP A 224 -9.70 19.75 -1.73
CA ASP A 224 -8.83 18.86 -2.49
C ASP A 224 -9.61 18.16 -3.62
N GLN A 225 -9.02 18.15 -4.83
CA GLN A 225 -9.58 17.44 -5.98
C GLN A 225 -9.40 15.93 -5.86
N SER A 226 -8.29 15.49 -5.28
CA SER A 226 -7.96 14.08 -5.09
C SER A 226 -7.42 13.84 -3.66
N PRO A 227 -7.61 12.63 -3.11
CA PRO A 227 -7.05 12.29 -1.81
C PRO A 227 -5.54 12.15 -1.89
N LYS A 228 -4.88 12.45 -0.77
CA LYS A 228 -3.49 12.09 -0.54
C LYS A 228 -3.44 10.69 0.07
N VAL A 229 -2.77 9.76 -0.62
CA VAL A 229 -2.48 8.42 -0.11
C VAL A 229 -1.03 8.37 0.37
N THR A 230 -0.80 7.76 1.53
CA THR A 230 0.53 7.65 2.13
C THR A 230 0.68 6.29 2.77
N VAL A 231 1.78 5.60 2.51
CA VAL A 231 2.17 4.39 3.24
C VAL A 231 2.96 4.83 4.48
N ILE A 232 2.60 4.30 5.64
CA ILE A 232 3.21 4.64 6.93
C ILE A 232 3.79 3.38 7.53
N ALA A 233 4.99 3.49 8.08
CA ALA A 233 5.64 2.39 8.80
C ALA A 233 6.23 2.87 10.11
N GLY A 234 6.36 1.97 11.09
CA GLY A 234 6.97 2.33 12.35
C GLY A 234 6.79 1.32 13.47
N ARG A 235 7.19 1.75 14.67
CA ARG A 235 7.24 0.89 15.87
C ARG A 235 5.91 0.77 16.61
N ARG A 236 4.97 1.69 16.38
CA ARG A 236 3.67 1.73 17.06
C ARG A 236 2.61 2.30 16.11
N LEU A 237 1.34 2.10 16.47
CA LEU A 237 0.26 2.76 15.76
C LEU A 237 0.39 4.30 15.85
N PRO A 238 0.09 5.03 14.77
CA PRO A 238 0.17 6.49 14.73
C PRO A 238 -1.05 7.14 15.41
N ILE A 239 -1.29 6.77 16.67
CA ILE A 239 -2.39 7.26 17.50
C ILE A 239 -1.87 7.76 18.85
N PRO A 240 -2.56 8.70 19.53
CA PRO A 240 -2.27 9.05 20.90
C PRO A 240 -2.42 7.86 21.85
N SER A 241 -1.61 7.81 22.90
CA SER A 241 -1.68 6.73 23.90
C SER A 241 -3.02 6.69 24.68
N SER A 242 -3.76 7.79 24.67
CA SER A 242 -5.09 7.90 25.26
C SER A 242 -6.24 7.44 24.34
N ALA A 243 -5.94 7.03 23.10
CA ALA A 243 -6.98 6.58 22.18
C ALA A 243 -7.59 5.27 22.66
N ILE A 244 -8.92 5.21 22.68
CA ILE A 244 -9.69 4.01 23.03
C ILE A 244 -10.18 3.39 21.73
N GLY A 245 -9.93 2.09 21.54
CA GLY A 245 -10.39 1.33 20.39
C GLY A 245 -11.56 0.43 20.74
N THR A 246 -12.41 0.17 19.76
CA THR A 246 -13.51 -0.80 19.81
C THR A 246 -13.17 -1.99 18.92
N GLY A 247 -13.22 -3.20 19.48
CA GLY A 247 -13.03 -4.43 18.69
C GLY A 247 -14.21 -4.68 17.77
N ILE A 248 -13.97 -5.02 16.53
CA ILE A 248 -14.98 -5.41 15.54
C ILE A 248 -14.55 -6.67 14.80
N ASP A 249 -15.52 -7.48 14.40
CA ASP A 249 -15.30 -8.57 13.44
C ASP A 249 -15.25 -8.00 12.03
N GLN A 250 -14.23 -8.37 11.26
CA GLN A 250 -14.11 -8.00 9.85
C GLN A 250 -13.87 -9.22 8.97
N ILE A 251 -13.95 -9.04 7.66
CA ILE A 251 -13.62 -10.11 6.70
C ILE A 251 -12.13 -10.47 6.84
N GLY A 252 -11.85 -11.70 7.26
CA GLY A 252 -10.49 -12.21 7.41
C GLY A 252 -9.86 -12.06 8.80
N GLY A 253 -10.59 -11.58 9.81
CA GLY A 253 -10.14 -11.51 11.20
C GLY A 253 -10.72 -10.36 12.00
N ASP A 254 -10.30 -10.28 13.25
CA ASP A 254 -10.73 -9.23 14.15
C ASP A 254 -9.92 -7.94 13.90
N ALA A 255 -10.56 -6.80 14.02
CA ALA A 255 -9.94 -5.49 13.93
C ALA A 255 -10.32 -4.62 15.13
N THR A 256 -9.50 -3.60 15.38
CA THR A 256 -9.81 -2.55 16.35
C THR A 256 -10.04 -1.25 15.62
N VAL A 257 -11.19 -0.61 15.87
CA VAL A 257 -11.52 0.70 15.31
C VAL A 257 -11.20 1.79 16.33
N TYR A 258 -10.53 2.83 15.88
CA TYR A 258 -10.25 4.06 16.62
C TYR A 258 -10.88 5.23 15.88
N ILE A 259 -11.91 5.82 16.45
CA ILE A 259 -12.70 6.89 15.84
C ILE A 259 -12.86 8.05 16.82
N ASP A 260 -12.76 9.29 16.31
CA ASP A 260 -12.92 10.52 17.13
C ASP A 260 -14.39 11.02 17.21
N GLY A 261 -15.34 10.18 16.84
CA GLY A 261 -16.78 10.50 16.86
C GLY A 261 -17.47 10.04 15.58
N GLY A 262 -18.80 10.05 15.59
CA GLY A 262 -19.59 9.64 14.43
C GLY A 262 -19.29 10.47 13.20
N GLN A 263 -19.30 9.84 12.02
CA GLN A 263 -19.00 10.51 10.75
C GLN A 263 -20.09 10.25 9.71
N PHE A 264 -20.55 11.30 9.04
CA PHE A 264 -21.39 11.18 7.87
C PHE A 264 -20.53 11.24 6.62
N VAL A 265 -20.55 10.19 5.83
CA VAL A 265 -19.61 9.99 4.71
C VAL A 265 -20.30 9.70 3.40
N ARG A 266 -19.62 10.05 2.32
CA ARG A 266 -20.00 9.83 0.93
C ARG A 266 -18.91 9.03 0.25
N LEU A 267 -19.33 7.96 -0.43
CA LEU A 267 -18.46 7.19 -1.30
C LEU A 267 -18.70 7.62 -2.74
N GLN A 268 -17.64 8.08 -3.41
CA GLN A 268 -17.69 8.36 -4.82
C GLN A 268 -17.32 7.11 -5.61
N SER A 269 -18.19 6.71 -6.54
CA SER A 269 -17.83 5.68 -7.51
C SER A 269 -16.93 6.29 -8.58
N PRO A 270 -15.89 5.57 -9.04
CA PRO A 270 -15.15 5.94 -10.26
C PRO A 270 -16.06 5.97 -11.50
N ASP A 271 -17.15 5.21 -11.50
CA ASP A 271 -18.16 5.23 -12.57
C ASP A 271 -19.29 6.21 -12.19
N PRO A 272 -19.44 7.33 -12.92
CA PRO A 272 -20.47 8.33 -12.62
C PRO A 272 -21.92 7.83 -12.82
N ARG A 273 -22.10 6.65 -13.42
CA ARG A 273 -23.41 5.99 -13.56
C ARG A 273 -23.84 5.23 -12.29
N VAL A 274 -22.89 4.93 -11.44
CA VAL A 274 -23.15 4.34 -10.13
C VAL A 274 -23.31 5.50 -9.15
N GLY A 275 -24.52 5.68 -8.63
CA GLY A 275 -24.82 6.78 -7.72
C GLY A 275 -23.90 6.81 -6.50
N GLU A 276 -23.78 7.97 -5.89
CA GLU A 276 -23.04 8.16 -4.64
C GLU A 276 -23.74 7.39 -3.51
N SER A 277 -23.00 6.61 -2.74
CA SER A 277 -23.53 5.93 -1.57
C SER A 277 -23.22 6.72 -0.31
N LEU A 278 -24.23 6.93 0.51
CA LEU A 278 -24.14 7.66 1.79
C LEU A 278 -24.10 6.68 2.95
N TYR A 279 -23.22 6.93 3.91
CA TYR A 279 -23.11 6.15 5.14
C TYR A 279 -22.96 7.05 6.35
N TYR A 280 -23.52 6.62 7.46
CA TYR A 280 -23.19 7.13 8.78
C TYR A 280 -22.34 6.07 9.50
N ILE A 281 -21.21 6.47 10.03
CA ILE A 281 -20.33 5.63 10.84
C ILE A 281 -20.51 6.08 12.29
N ASP A 282 -20.90 5.18 13.17
CA ASP A 282 -21.07 5.51 14.57
C ASP A 282 -19.74 5.46 15.35
N PRO A 283 -19.69 5.94 16.60
CA PRO A 283 -18.48 5.90 17.42
C PRO A 283 -18.01 4.50 17.78
N GLN A 284 -18.79 3.46 17.55
CA GLN A 284 -18.44 2.05 17.76
C GLN A 284 -17.85 1.40 16.49
N GLY A 285 -17.81 2.12 15.36
CA GLY A 285 -17.28 1.61 14.10
C GLY A 285 -18.32 0.81 13.27
N VAL A 286 -19.62 0.97 13.56
CA VAL A 286 -20.69 0.40 12.74
C VAL A 286 -21.03 1.36 11.61
N ARG A 287 -21.07 0.87 10.38
CA ARG A 287 -21.49 1.63 9.19
C ARG A 287 -22.99 1.41 8.91
N TYR A 288 -23.72 2.47 8.81
CA TYR A 288 -25.14 2.46 8.44
C TYR A 288 -25.31 3.07 7.07
N GLY A 289 -25.89 2.33 6.12
CA GLY A 289 -26.29 2.91 4.84
C GLY A 289 -27.37 3.96 5.05
N VAL A 290 -27.24 5.14 4.42
CA VAL A 290 -28.26 6.19 4.43
C VAL A 290 -28.94 6.20 3.07
N ALA A 291 -30.25 5.94 3.05
CA ALA A 291 -30.99 5.64 1.82
C ALA A 291 -30.92 6.76 0.76
N ASN A 292 -31.00 8.03 1.21
CA ASN A 292 -30.95 9.19 0.33
C ASN A 292 -30.73 10.50 1.15
N ASP A 293 -30.61 11.62 0.46
CA ASP A 293 -30.43 12.94 1.08
C ASP A 293 -31.62 13.36 1.98
N ASP A 294 -32.83 12.92 1.68
CA ASP A 294 -34.01 13.26 2.51
C ASP A 294 -33.99 12.47 3.82
N ALA A 295 -33.54 11.21 3.80
CA ALA A 295 -33.27 10.45 5.02
C ALA A 295 -32.16 11.10 5.83
N ALA A 296 -31.06 11.54 5.19
CA ALA A 296 -29.97 12.23 5.86
C ALA A 296 -30.47 13.51 6.58
N LYS A 297 -31.24 14.36 5.88
CA LYS A 297 -31.84 15.57 6.47
C LYS A 297 -32.75 15.26 7.66
N SER A 298 -33.58 14.20 7.54
CA SER A 298 -34.48 13.78 8.61
C SER A 298 -33.76 13.30 9.87
N LEU A 299 -32.55 12.75 9.68
CA LEU A 299 -31.65 12.31 10.76
C LEU A 299 -30.76 13.45 11.29
N GLY A 300 -30.86 14.65 10.72
CA GLY A 300 -29.99 15.77 11.08
C GLY A 300 -28.53 15.63 10.55
N LEU A 301 -28.31 14.74 9.61
CA LEU A 301 -27.00 14.53 8.99
C LEU A 301 -26.76 15.55 7.87
N SER A 302 -25.65 16.25 7.94
CA SER A 302 -25.27 17.25 6.93
C SER A 302 -23.76 17.27 6.73
N GLY A 303 -23.30 17.75 5.56
CA GLY A 303 -21.88 17.91 5.29
C GLY A 303 -21.12 16.57 5.16
N ALA A 304 -21.69 15.63 4.38
CA ALA A 304 -21.01 14.36 4.10
C ALA A 304 -19.59 14.58 3.56
N VAL A 305 -18.59 13.96 4.17
CA VAL A 305 -17.21 13.98 3.71
C VAL A 305 -16.90 12.74 2.87
N ASN A 306 -15.98 12.87 1.89
CA ASN A 306 -15.58 11.71 1.10
C ASN A 306 -14.83 10.69 1.97
N ALA A 307 -15.07 9.41 1.73
CA ALA A 307 -14.42 8.31 2.44
C ALA A 307 -13.96 7.21 1.47
N PRO A 308 -12.89 6.46 1.82
CA PRO A 308 -12.36 5.38 0.99
C PRO A 308 -13.11 4.07 1.23
N TRP A 309 -13.68 3.49 0.17
CA TRP A 309 -14.34 2.19 0.26
C TRP A 309 -13.45 1.07 0.83
N PRO A 310 -12.16 0.97 0.52
CA PRO A 310 -11.30 -0.07 1.09
C PRO A 310 -11.31 -0.14 2.62
N VAL A 311 -11.64 0.95 3.31
CA VAL A 311 -11.74 0.98 4.77
C VAL A 311 -13.21 0.92 5.21
N VAL A 312 -14.10 1.71 4.61
CA VAL A 312 -15.53 1.71 4.97
C VAL A 312 -16.15 0.32 4.79
N GLY A 313 -15.74 -0.41 3.74
CA GLY A 313 -16.21 -1.76 3.48
C GLY A 313 -15.83 -2.81 4.54
N LEU A 314 -14.83 -2.52 5.37
CA LEU A 314 -14.38 -3.42 6.45
C LEU A 314 -15.14 -3.20 7.77
N LEU A 315 -15.86 -2.08 7.91
CA LEU A 315 -16.64 -1.80 9.11
C LEU A 315 -17.87 -2.70 9.18
N VAL A 316 -18.31 -3.01 10.39
CA VAL A 316 -19.52 -3.80 10.64
C VAL A 316 -20.73 -3.12 10.01
N GLU A 317 -21.55 -3.87 9.32
CA GLU A 317 -22.76 -3.36 8.66
C GLU A 317 -23.93 -3.33 9.62
N GLY A 318 -24.49 -2.14 9.82
CA GLY A 318 -25.74 -1.89 10.49
C GLY A 318 -26.91 -1.82 9.51
N PRO A 319 -28.14 -1.73 10.01
CA PRO A 319 -29.34 -1.58 9.18
C PRO A 319 -29.31 -0.27 8.38
N VAL A 320 -29.98 -0.27 7.22
CA VAL A 320 -30.12 0.93 6.39
C VAL A 320 -31.01 1.96 7.11
N LEU A 321 -30.52 3.18 7.23
CA LEU A 321 -31.25 4.30 7.77
C LEU A 321 -32.16 4.87 6.67
N SER A 322 -33.44 4.53 6.72
CA SER A 322 -34.48 5.06 5.85
C SER A 322 -35.72 5.42 6.65
N LYS A 323 -36.63 6.18 6.04
CA LYS A 323 -37.92 6.51 6.65
C LYS A 323 -38.73 5.26 6.91
N GLU A 324 -38.68 4.31 5.98
CA GLU A 324 -39.39 3.03 6.06
C GLU A 324 -38.84 2.18 7.21
N SER A 325 -37.51 2.10 7.34
CA SER A 325 -36.87 1.38 8.44
C SER A 325 -37.14 2.01 9.80
N ALA A 326 -37.24 3.36 9.87
CA ALA A 326 -37.55 4.06 11.10
C ALA A 326 -39.02 3.86 11.57
N LEU A 327 -39.90 3.44 10.69
CA LEU A 327 -41.29 3.13 11.02
C LEU A 327 -41.48 1.69 11.50
N LEU A 328 -40.45 0.84 11.36
CA LEU A 328 -40.42 -0.51 11.92
C LEU A 328 -39.84 -0.42 13.33
N GLU A 329 -40.62 -0.84 14.35
CA GLU A 329 -40.09 -0.99 15.70
C GLU A 329 -39.11 -2.19 15.71
N HIS A 330 -37.85 -1.93 15.90
CA HIS A 330 -36.84 -2.96 16.15
C HIS A 330 -36.39 -2.84 17.61
N ASP A 331 -36.77 -3.83 18.41
CA ASP A 331 -36.34 -3.92 19.82
C ASP A 331 -34.85 -4.37 19.94
N THR A 332 -34.26 -4.87 18.87
CA THR A 332 -32.88 -5.36 18.85
C THR A 332 -32.25 -5.22 17.46
N LEU A 333 -30.92 -5.20 17.41
CA LEU A 333 -30.16 -5.38 16.16
C LEU A 333 -30.62 -6.66 15.46
N PRO A 334 -30.66 -6.69 14.11
CA PRO A 334 -30.97 -7.92 13.37
C PRO A 334 -30.11 -9.06 13.89
N ALA A 335 -30.72 -10.25 14.06
CA ALA A 335 -29.99 -11.42 14.50
C ALA A 335 -28.80 -11.68 13.54
N ASP A 336 -27.62 -11.94 14.10
CA ASP A 336 -26.45 -12.34 13.32
C ASP A 336 -26.85 -13.52 12.41
N PRO A 337 -26.74 -13.41 11.08
CA PRO A 337 -27.09 -14.50 10.15
C PRO A 337 -26.17 -15.73 10.34
N ASN A 338 -25.04 -15.60 11.06
CA ASN A 338 -24.12 -16.67 11.40
C ASN A 338 -23.67 -16.64 12.86
N PRO A 339 -24.59 -16.83 13.84
CA PRO A 339 -24.25 -16.75 15.24
C PRO A 339 -23.21 -17.81 15.60
N ARG A 340 -22.07 -17.39 16.19
CA ARG A 340 -21.11 -18.33 16.78
C ARG A 340 -21.77 -18.99 18.00
N LYS A 341 -21.75 -20.32 18.05
CA LYS A 341 -22.13 -21.05 19.27
C LYS A 341 -21.19 -20.62 20.41
N VAL A 342 -21.79 -20.07 21.45
CA VAL A 342 -21.08 -19.91 22.72
C VAL A 342 -20.78 -21.32 23.23
N GLU A 343 -19.51 -21.70 23.32
CA GLU A 343 -19.11 -22.92 24.01
C GLU A 343 -19.43 -22.73 25.49
N ASP A 344 -20.36 -23.52 25.99
CA ASP A 344 -20.64 -23.60 27.42
C ASP A 344 -19.34 -23.99 28.14
N GLY A 345 -18.71 -23.02 28.80
CA GLY A 345 -17.57 -23.26 29.66
C GLY A 345 -17.98 -24.23 30.76
N LYS A 346 -17.75 -25.55 30.54
CA LYS A 346 -17.79 -26.51 31.63
C LYS A 346 -16.61 -26.20 32.53
N GLY A 347 -16.94 -25.53 33.65
CA GLY A 347 -16.05 -25.43 34.77
C GLY A 347 -15.75 -26.84 35.33
N SER A 348 -14.51 -27.07 35.61
CA SER A 348 -14.00 -28.04 36.59
C SER A 348 -12.89 -27.39 37.39
#